data_696704002cbf8301f484e29c255d0fde
#
_entry.id   696704002cbf8301f484e29c255d0fde
#
_cell.length_a   1.000
_cell.length_b   1.000
_cell.length_c   1.000
_cell.angle_alpha   90.00
_cell.angle_beta   90.00
_cell.angle_gamma   90.00
#
_symmetry.space_group_name_H-M   'P 1'
#
loop_
_entity.id
_entity.type
_entity.pdbx_description
1 polymer ?
#
loop_
_entity_poly.entity_id
_entity_poly.type
_entity_poly.pdbx_seq_one_letter_code
_entity_poly.pdbx_strand_id
1 'polypeptide(L)'
;EPIVITKIELYPYEEEPTYEEFLAQKLSEGIKVIDKLGDGVIKIQAECPTLVSNACLYPINDRTSSLTEPQDPQKIKFNIVNSTTVNQWMQYKVTVPEDGLYTIAIRFRQNDLIGMFTSRRILINNELQFQEASTIRFKYNSGWQSAVANDGAQNFTFYLKKGENTVTFETVLGDMTDYVYRVEQLIDSLNAAYKQMLQLTGPTPDSYRDYGFNRLVPDAVQTIRDAAVELYEIADELEEITGELGDQVATLNTIAILFETMGDDEYEIAPNFVTFKNYIIALSNWLYAALNQPLKVDYFTVQGTEDPLPKAKSNFFESIGFEIRAFIGSFYMDYTTVDFKTDEVYSEENTVEMWITSALGRDDALITRNLVDTYFTPESGITVKMKVITTGLTEAILAGIGPDIASMSSVDTIT
;
A
#
# COMPACT_ATOMS: atom_id res chain seq x y z
N GLU A 1 10.94 -24.52 6.08
CA GLU A 1 10.50 -25.91 6.41
C GLU A 1 9.32 -26.29 5.52
N PRO A 2 9.21 -27.56 5.09
CA PRO A 2 8.07 -27.99 4.31
C PRO A 2 6.80 -27.97 5.17
N ILE A 3 5.73 -27.38 4.65
CA ILE A 3 4.42 -27.40 5.30
C ILE A 3 3.79 -28.78 5.07
N VAL A 4 3.44 -29.47 6.16
CA VAL A 4 2.73 -30.75 6.11
C VAL A 4 1.29 -30.52 6.53
N ILE A 5 0.36 -30.63 5.57
CA ILE A 5 -1.07 -30.56 5.83
C ILE A 5 -1.55 -31.96 6.21
N THR A 6 -1.95 -32.15 7.45
CA THR A 6 -2.44 -33.46 7.97
C THR A 6 -3.96 -33.59 7.90
N LYS A 7 -4.70 -32.47 7.86
CA LYS A 7 -6.16 -32.47 7.84
C LYS A 7 -6.68 -31.16 7.24
N ILE A 8 -7.74 -31.24 6.45
CA ILE A 8 -8.54 -30.10 5.97
C ILE A 8 -9.98 -30.36 6.45
N GLU A 9 -10.55 -29.43 7.18
CA GLU A 9 -11.95 -29.45 7.60
C GLU A 9 -12.68 -28.30 6.92
N LEU A 10 -13.85 -28.59 6.37
CA LEU A 10 -14.74 -27.60 5.75
C LEU A 10 -15.91 -27.36 6.68
N TYR A 11 -16.06 -26.12 7.09
CA TYR A 11 -17.21 -25.65 7.87
C TYR A 11 -18.15 -24.83 6.98
N PRO A 12 -19.45 -24.77 7.29
CA PRO A 12 -20.32 -23.79 6.65
C PRO A 12 -19.75 -22.39 6.84
N TYR A 13 -19.78 -21.58 5.78
CA TYR A 13 -19.39 -20.17 5.91
C TYR A 13 -20.49 -19.46 6.70
N GLU A 14 -20.13 -18.88 7.84
CA GLU A 14 -20.97 -17.97 8.60
C GLU A 14 -20.60 -16.55 8.17
N GLU A 15 -21.57 -15.81 7.64
CA GLU A 15 -21.36 -14.41 7.30
C GLU A 15 -21.21 -13.59 8.55
N GLU A 16 -20.22 -12.71 8.58
CA GLU A 16 -20.07 -11.73 9.65
C GLU A 16 -21.30 -10.80 9.66
N PRO A 17 -21.70 -10.28 10.80
CA PRO A 17 -22.83 -9.35 10.87
C PRO A 17 -22.51 -8.07 10.10
N THR A 18 -23.53 -7.40 9.61
CA THR A 18 -23.39 -6.02 9.13
C THR A 18 -23.04 -5.09 10.29
N TYR A 19 -22.50 -3.91 9.98
CA TYR A 19 -22.16 -2.94 11.05
C TYR A 19 -23.38 -2.56 11.90
N GLU A 20 -24.54 -2.41 11.26
CA GLU A 20 -25.80 -2.10 12.00
C GLU A 20 -26.21 -3.22 12.95
N GLU A 21 -26.12 -4.47 12.54
CA GLU A 21 -26.40 -5.65 13.37
C GLU A 21 -25.38 -5.77 14.50
N PHE A 22 -24.08 -5.60 14.19
CA PHE A 22 -23.03 -5.59 15.20
C PHE A 22 -23.24 -4.49 16.24
N LEU A 23 -23.51 -3.27 15.82
CA LEU A 23 -23.76 -2.14 16.71
C LEU A 23 -24.99 -2.39 17.60
N ALA A 24 -26.09 -2.84 17.01
CA ALA A 24 -27.30 -3.17 17.75
C ALA A 24 -27.07 -4.29 18.78
N GLN A 25 -26.31 -5.32 18.40
CA GLN A 25 -25.94 -6.41 19.31
C GLN A 25 -25.12 -5.88 20.50
N LYS A 26 -24.06 -5.10 20.24
CA LYS A 26 -23.19 -4.59 21.31
C LYS A 26 -23.92 -3.63 22.26
N LEU A 27 -24.79 -2.81 21.74
CA LEU A 27 -25.65 -1.95 22.56
C LEU A 27 -26.64 -2.76 23.42
N SER A 28 -27.18 -3.86 22.90
CA SER A 28 -28.05 -4.78 23.66
C SER A 28 -27.30 -5.52 24.77
N GLU A 29 -26.01 -5.81 24.59
CA GLU A 29 -25.11 -6.38 25.59
C GLU A 29 -24.74 -5.34 26.69
N GLY A 30 -25.15 -4.08 26.55
CA GLY A 30 -24.86 -3.01 27.51
C GLY A 30 -23.52 -2.34 27.29
N ILE A 31 -22.84 -2.62 26.17
CA ILE A 31 -21.59 -1.95 25.77
C ILE A 31 -21.93 -0.51 25.33
N LYS A 32 -21.18 0.46 25.82
CA LYS A 32 -21.40 1.87 25.52
C LYS A 32 -20.54 2.36 24.37
N VAL A 33 -21.07 3.28 23.60
CA VAL A 33 -20.26 4.11 22.71
C VAL A 33 -19.46 5.09 23.57
N ILE A 34 -18.17 5.17 23.32
CA ILE A 34 -17.30 6.13 24.01
C ILE A 34 -17.37 7.45 23.27
N ASP A 35 -17.93 8.47 23.88
CA ASP A 35 -18.04 9.80 23.29
C ASP A 35 -16.70 10.53 23.34
N LYS A 36 -16.04 10.52 24.52
CA LYS A 36 -14.73 11.16 24.74
C LYS A 36 -13.85 10.36 25.66
N LEU A 37 -12.56 10.33 25.39
CA LEU A 37 -11.56 9.82 26.30
C LEU A 37 -11.08 10.93 27.24
N GLY A 38 -11.18 10.70 28.56
CA GLY A 38 -10.81 11.68 29.60
C GLY A 38 -9.34 12.08 29.58
N ASP A 39 -8.45 11.17 29.23
CA ASP A 39 -6.99 11.38 29.15
C ASP A 39 -6.51 11.76 27.73
N GLY A 40 -7.42 12.05 26.81
CA GLY A 40 -7.15 12.36 25.40
C GLY A 40 -7.10 11.11 24.52
N VAL A 41 -6.81 11.31 23.23
CA VAL A 41 -6.78 10.23 22.23
C VAL A 41 -5.58 9.30 22.44
N ILE A 42 -5.76 8.01 22.23
CA ILE A 42 -4.67 7.02 22.27
C ILE A 42 -4.02 7.01 20.89
N LYS A 43 -2.81 7.61 20.77
CA LYS A 43 -2.06 7.72 19.52
C LYS A 43 -1.07 6.56 19.39
N ILE A 44 -1.09 5.88 18.25
CA ILE A 44 -0.20 4.77 17.90
C ILE A 44 0.55 5.12 16.62
N GLN A 45 1.87 5.14 16.69
CA GLN A 45 2.74 5.42 15.55
C GLN A 45 2.80 4.20 14.61
N ALA A 46 2.61 4.44 13.31
CA ALA A 46 2.53 3.36 12.33
C ALA A 46 3.89 2.67 12.09
N GLU A 47 5.01 3.40 12.29
CA GLU A 47 6.36 2.84 12.17
C GLU A 47 6.75 1.92 13.34
N CYS A 48 5.86 1.76 14.34
CA CYS A 48 6.10 0.92 15.51
C CYS A 48 5.12 -0.28 15.61
N PRO A 49 4.97 -1.12 14.55
CA PRO A 49 4.13 -2.31 14.66
C PRO A 49 4.73 -3.29 15.68
N THR A 50 3.84 -4.02 16.36
CA THR A 50 4.25 -5.13 17.25
C THR A 50 4.63 -6.36 16.43
N LEU A 51 3.88 -6.64 15.37
CA LEU A 51 4.13 -7.75 14.44
C LEU A 51 3.86 -7.28 13.00
N VAL A 52 4.57 -7.87 12.05
CA VAL A 52 4.41 -7.64 10.61
C VAL A 52 4.34 -8.97 9.86
N SER A 53 3.64 -9.00 8.74
CA SER A 53 3.47 -10.21 7.92
C SER A 53 4.79 -10.71 7.31
N ASN A 54 5.67 -9.80 6.92
CA ASN A 54 7.00 -10.12 6.39
C ASN A 54 7.98 -8.95 6.56
N ALA A 55 9.28 -9.24 6.44
CA ALA A 55 10.35 -8.27 6.62
C ALA A 55 10.41 -7.17 5.55
N CYS A 56 9.76 -7.37 4.39
CA CYS A 56 9.70 -6.36 3.32
C CYS A 56 8.72 -5.23 3.66
N LEU A 57 7.89 -5.40 4.69
CA LEU A 57 7.04 -4.35 5.23
C LEU A 57 7.80 -3.61 6.34
N TYR A 58 8.57 -2.61 5.98
CA TYR A 58 9.42 -1.83 6.87
C TYR A 58 9.02 -0.35 6.88
N PRO A 59 9.33 0.36 7.98
CA PRO A 59 9.11 1.81 8.05
C PRO A 59 10.00 2.57 7.07
N ILE A 60 9.51 3.70 6.58
CA ILE A 60 10.25 4.60 5.69
C ILE A 60 10.25 6.03 6.23
N ASN A 61 11.15 6.87 5.69
CA ASN A 61 11.20 8.29 6.03
C ASN A 61 10.33 9.11 5.08
N ASP A 62 9.41 9.89 5.63
CA ASP A 62 8.67 10.93 4.91
C ASP A 62 8.95 12.30 5.55
N ARG A 63 9.39 13.26 4.73
CA ARG A 63 9.69 14.63 5.11
C ARG A 63 8.79 15.65 4.42
N THR A 64 7.68 15.20 3.85
CA THR A 64 6.76 16.05 3.10
C THR A 64 5.79 16.83 3.98
N SER A 65 5.71 16.48 5.26
CA SER A 65 4.82 17.14 6.22
C SER A 65 5.55 17.46 7.52
N SER A 66 5.33 18.67 8.04
CA SER A 66 5.84 19.11 9.35
C SER A 66 5.17 18.42 10.53
N LEU A 67 4.04 17.74 10.31
CA LEU A 67 3.27 17.04 11.34
C LEU A 67 3.63 15.57 11.48
N THR A 68 4.38 15.02 10.52
CA THR A 68 4.83 13.64 10.59
C THR A 68 5.98 13.51 11.56
N GLU A 69 5.88 12.63 12.53
CA GLU A 69 6.85 12.45 13.63
C GLU A 69 7.24 10.96 13.75
N PRO A 70 8.49 10.64 14.16
CA PRO A 70 9.58 11.55 14.53
C PRO A 70 10.29 12.21 13.35
N GLN A 71 10.83 13.39 13.55
CA GLN A 71 11.67 14.10 12.57
C GLN A 71 12.92 14.66 13.22
N ASP A 72 14.04 14.53 12.54
CA ASP A 72 15.31 15.12 12.90
C ASP A 72 15.90 15.86 11.70
N PRO A 73 16.32 17.13 11.81
CA PRO A 73 16.94 17.86 10.71
C PRO A 73 18.31 17.31 10.31
N GLN A 74 18.99 16.55 11.17
CA GLN A 74 20.33 16.02 10.96
C GLN A 74 20.38 14.52 10.68
N LYS A 75 19.29 13.79 10.92
CA LYS A 75 19.22 12.33 10.78
C LYS A 75 18.00 11.89 9.98
N ILE A 76 18.12 10.78 9.27
CA ILE A 76 16.99 10.14 8.61
C ILE A 76 16.30 9.27 9.67
N LYS A 77 15.10 9.66 10.09
CA LYS A 77 14.25 8.87 10.99
C LYS A 77 13.09 8.26 10.23
N PHE A 78 12.74 7.03 10.55
CA PHE A 78 11.54 6.39 10.00
C PHE A 78 10.34 6.88 10.80
N ASN A 79 9.30 7.28 10.07
CA ASN A 79 8.14 7.95 10.66
C ASN A 79 6.83 7.61 9.96
N ILE A 80 6.85 6.76 8.96
CA ILE A 80 5.66 6.24 8.29
C ILE A 80 5.87 4.79 7.87
N VAL A 81 4.77 4.09 7.58
CA VAL A 81 4.79 2.81 6.87
C VAL A 81 4.07 2.95 5.54
N ASN A 82 4.60 2.31 4.50
CA ASN A 82 3.95 2.17 3.21
C ASN A 82 3.70 0.70 2.91
N SER A 83 2.44 0.26 2.99
CA SER A 83 2.03 -1.08 2.58
C SER A 83 1.45 -1.03 1.17
N THR A 84 1.87 -1.93 0.29
CA THR A 84 1.51 -1.90 -1.12
C THR A 84 0.94 -3.22 -1.64
N THR A 85 1.37 -4.33 -1.08
CA THR A 85 1.05 -5.66 -1.60
C THR A 85 -0.10 -6.29 -0.82
N VAL A 86 -1.05 -6.88 -1.52
CA VAL A 86 -2.16 -7.63 -0.92
C VAL A 86 -1.65 -8.72 0.02
N ASN A 87 -2.38 -8.97 1.08
CA ASN A 87 -2.05 -9.87 2.19
C ASN A 87 -0.86 -9.42 3.07
N GLN A 88 -0.32 -8.22 2.88
CA GLN A 88 0.54 -7.62 3.89
C GLN A 88 -0.31 -7.11 5.05
N TRP A 89 0.14 -7.38 6.27
CA TRP A 89 -0.53 -6.89 7.47
C TRP A 89 0.46 -6.41 8.53
N MET A 90 0.00 -5.47 9.34
CA MET A 90 0.69 -4.90 10.49
C MET A 90 -0.24 -4.95 11.69
N GLN A 91 0.26 -5.43 12.81
CA GLN A 91 -0.47 -5.53 14.06
C GLN A 91 0.14 -4.61 15.13
N TYR A 92 -0.72 -3.94 15.87
CA TYR A 92 -0.38 -2.98 16.91
C TYR A 92 -1.07 -3.34 18.20
N LYS A 93 -0.38 -3.17 19.32
CA LYS A 93 -0.99 -3.26 20.67
C LYS A 93 -1.56 -1.92 21.07
N VAL A 94 -2.80 -1.96 21.56
CA VAL A 94 -3.54 -0.79 22.02
C VAL A 94 -4.13 -1.10 23.39
N THR A 95 -3.91 -0.22 24.37
CA THR A 95 -4.49 -0.38 25.71
C THR A 95 -5.58 0.66 25.91
N VAL A 96 -6.80 0.21 26.19
CA VAL A 96 -7.96 1.08 26.47
C VAL A 96 -8.37 1.00 27.95
N PRO A 97 -8.92 2.12 28.52
CA PRO A 97 -9.21 2.19 29.95
C PRO A 97 -10.46 1.42 30.36
N GLU A 98 -11.41 1.20 29.48
CA GLU A 98 -12.69 0.53 29.75
C GLU A 98 -13.22 -0.24 28.54
N ASP A 99 -14.16 -1.15 28.75
CA ASP A 99 -14.90 -1.82 27.67
C ASP A 99 -15.76 -0.81 26.94
N GLY A 100 -15.72 -0.77 25.62
CA GLY A 100 -16.52 0.20 24.86
C GLY A 100 -16.38 0.09 23.37
N LEU A 101 -17.19 0.87 22.67
CA LEU A 101 -17.15 1.09 21.24
C LEU A 101 -16.35 2.36 20.95
N TYR A 102 -15.20 2.20 20.30
CA TYR A 102 -14.23 3.25 20.00
C TYR A 102 -14.15 3.49 18.48
N THR A 103 -13.85 4.69 18.08
CA THR A 103 -13.48 5.00 16.70
C THR A 103 -11.99 4.83 16.49
N ILE A 104 -11.62 4.40 15.27
CA ILE A 104 -10.24 4.34 14.81
C ILE A 104 -10.09 5.42 13.74
N ALA A 105 -9.32 6.48 14.05
CA ALA A 105 -9.03 7.54 13.09
C ALA A 105 -7.58 7.42 12.62
N ILE A 106 -7.36 7.53 11.31
CA ILE A 106 -6.10 7.23 10.66
C ILE A 106 -5.60 8.49 9.96
N ARG A 107 -4.32 8.85 10.15
CA ARG A 107 -3.62 9.83 9.35
C ARG A 107 -2.84 9.13 8.27
N PHE A 108 -3.23 9.35 7.01
CA PHE A 108 -2.74 8.59 5.87
C PHE A 108 -2.54 9.47 4.63
N ARG A 109 -1.87 8.90 3.63
CA ARG A 109 -1.74 9.47 2.30
C ARG A 109 -1.74 8.36 1.24
N GLN A 110 -2.67 8.46 0.31
CA GLN A 110 -2.67 7.68 -0.93
C GLN A 110 -2.47 8.68 -2.07
N ASN A 111 -1.27 8.75 -2.61
CA ASN A 111 -0.87 9.72 -3.64
C ASN A 111 -0.28 9.06 -4.89
N ASP A 112 -0.40 7.74 -4.99
CA ASP A 112 0.25 6.97 -6.05
C ASP A 112 -0.74 6.52 -7.14
N LEU A 113 -2.04 6.32 -6.80
CA LEU A 113 -3.06 5.84 -7.74
C LEU A 113 -4.18 6.89 -7.91
N ILE A 114 -4.03 7.75 -8.93
CA ILE A 114 -5.02 8.80 -9.28
C ILE A 114 -6.26 8.15 -9.89
N GLY A 115 -7.43 8.51 -9.39
CA GLY A 115 -8.72 7.96 -9.87
C GLY A 115 -8.98 6.52 -9.42
N MET A 116 -8.28 6.07 -8.35
CA MET A 116 -8.51 4.79 -7.70
C MET A 116 -8.55 4.96 -6.19
N PHE A 117 -8.96 3.92 -5.51
CA PHE A 117 -8.89 3.81 -4.05
C PHE A 117 -8.06 2.57 -3.67
N THR A 118 -7.56 2.57 -2.45
CA THR A 118 -6.90 1.40 -1.86
C THR A 118 -7.67 0.95 -0.64
N SER A 119 -7.61 -0.33 -0.32
CA SER A 119 -8.45 -0.92 0.71
C SER A 119 -7.63 -1.57 1.82
N ARG A 120 -8.14 -1.47 3.05
CA ARG A 120 -7.59 -2.16 4.22
C ARG A 120 -8.70 -2.86 4.97
N ARG A 121 -8.40 -4.07 5.46
CA ARG A 121 -9.20 -4.78 6.44
C ARG A 121 -8.71 -4.41 7.83
N ILE A 122 -9.63 -4.15 8.75
CA ILE A 122 -9.30 -3.88 10.14
C ILE A 122 -9.79 -5.07 11.00
N LEU A 123 -8.85 -5.71 11.68
CA LEU A 123 -9.16 -6.79 12.63
C LEU A 123 -8.87 -6.30 14.05
N ILE A 124 -9.77 -6.63 14.97
CA ILE A 124 -9.58 -6.40 16.40
C ILE A 124 -9.41 -7.75 17.09
N ASN A 125 -8.30 -7.92 17.79
CA ASN A 125 -7.94 -9.18 18.45
C ASN A 125 -7.95 -10.38 17.48
N ASN A 126 -7.52 -10.14 16.21
CA ASN A 126 -7.51 -11.07 15.08
C ASN A 126 -8.90 -11.50 14.57
N GLU A 127 -9.96 -10.81 14.95
CA GLU A 127 -11.33 -11.07 14.52
C GLU A 127 -11.86 -9.93 13.67
N LEU A 128 -12.60 -10.24 12.61
CA LEU A 128 -13.40 -9.30 11.84
C LEU A 128 -14.72 -9.10 12.61
N GLN A 129 -15.00 -7.89 13.05
CA GLN A 129 -16.17 -7.65 13.91
C GLN A 129 -17.46 -7.46 13.12
N PHE A 130 -17.37 -6.97 11.88
CA PHE A 130 -18.50 -6.74 10.96
C PHE A 130 -18.02 -6.69 9.53
N GLN A 131 -18.92 -6.93 8.57
CA GLN A 131 -18.59 -7.09 7.15
C GLN A 131 -17.84 -5.90 6.57
N GLU A 132 -18.28 -4.67 6.85
CA GLU A 132 -17.72 -3.44 6.27
C GLU A 132 -16.29 -3.16 6.74
N ALA A 133 -15.88 -3.70 7.90
CA ALA A 133 -14.49 -3.62 8.36
C ALA A 133 -13.53 -4.45 7.48
N SER A 134 -14.05 -5.33 6.61
CA SER A 134 -13.26 -6.08 5.64
C SER A 134 -12.68 -5.20 4.53
N THR A 135 -13.27 -4.00 4.29
CA THR A 135 -12.94 -3.16 3.12
C THR A 135 -13.10 -1.67 3.45
N ILE A 136 -12.16 -1.13 4.22
CA ILE A 136 -12.09 0.32 4.46
C ILE A 136 -11.36 0.98 3.30
N ARG A 137 -12.03 1.92 2.60
CA ARG A 137 -11.51 2.58 1.39
C ARG A 137 -10.72 3.84 1.72
N PHE A 138 -9.58 4.00 1.06
CA PHE A 138 -8.71 5.17 1.14
C PHE A 138 -8.58 5.79 -0.25
N LYS A 139 -9.26 6.92 -0.47
CA LYS A 139 -9.27 7.62 -1.76
C LYS A 139 -7.95 8.34 -2.02
N TYR A 140 -7.65 8.55 -3.30
CA TYR A 140 -6.50 9.36 -3.71
C TYR A 140 -6.56 10.78 -3.16
N ASN A 141 -5.42 11.28 -2.70
CA ASN A 141 -5.17 12.69 -2.48
C ASN A 141 -3.65 12.94 -2.47
N SER A 142 -3.20 13.99 -3.14
CA SER A 142 -1.79 14.35 -3.18
C SER A 142 -1.20 14.73 -1.82
N GLY A 143 -2.05 15.22 -0.91
CA GLY A 143 -1.69 15.60 0.46
C GLY A 143 -2.09 14.56 1.51
N TRP A 144 -1.60 14.75 2.72
CA TRP A 144 -2.01 13.99 3.89
C TRP A 144 -3.48 14.21 4.22
N GLN A 145 -4.16 13.14 4.59
CA GLN A 145 -5.56 13.09 4.97
C GLN A 145 -5.70 12.52 6.38
N SER A 146 -6.85 12.76 7.00
CA SER A 146 -7.25 12.13 8.25
C SER A 146 -8.72 11.80 8.20
N ALA A 147 -9.06 10.56 8.49
CA ALA A 147 -10.44 10.08 8.52
C ALA A 147 -10.60 9.00 9.59
N VAL A 148 -11.83 8.91 10.12
CA VAL A 148 -12.27 7.73 10.86
C VAL A 148 -12.48 6.59 9.85
N ALA A 149 -12.25 5.36 10.26
CA ALA A 149 -12.63 4.19 9.46
C ALA A 149 -14.13 4.24 9.13
N ASN A 150 -14.48 4.24 7.83
CA ASN A 150 -15.84 4.44 7.34
C ASN A 150 -16.03 3.75 5.98
N ASP A 151 -17.28 3.68 5.52
CA ASP A 151 -17.67 3.20 4.19
C ASP A 151 -17.92 4.34 3.17
N GLY A 152 -17.75 5.58 3.59
CA GLY A 152 -18.10 6.80 2.85
C GLY A 152 -19.44 7.41 3.25
N ALA A 153 -20.32 6.66 3.92
CA ALA A 153 -21.63 7.10 4.40
C ALA A 153 -21.65 7.27 5.93
N GLN A 154 -21.06 6.33 6.67
CA GLN A 154 -21.04 6.34 8.13
C GLN A 154 -19.66 5.98 8.70
N ASN A 155 -19.36 6.57 9.86
CA ASN A 155 -18.16 6.25 10.63
C ASN A 155 -18.38 4.98 11.46
N PHE A 156 -17.38 4.13 11.54
CA PHE A 156 -17.44 2.88 12.27
C PHE A 156 -16.88 3.01 13.67
N THR A 157 -17.47 2.26 14.60
CA THR A 157 -16.96 2.02 15.94
C THR A 157 -16.60 0.54 16.09
N PHE A 158 -15.52 0.28 16.81
CA PHE A 158 -14.98 -1.05 17.05
C PHE A 158 -15.07 -1.37 18.55
N TYR A 159 -15.47 -2.57 18.88
CA TYR A 159 -15.49 -3.01 20.27
C TYR A 159 -14.08 -3.38 20.74
N LEU A 160 -13.61 -2.69 21.76
CA LEU A 160 -12.37 -2.97 22.46
C LEU A 160 -12.65 -3.31 23.91
N LYS A 161 -11.99 -4.36 24.41
CA LYS A 161 -12.06 -4.77 25.82
C LYS A 161 -11.11 -3.91 26.65
N LYS A 162 -11.45 -3.66 27.90
CA LYS A 162 -10.56 -3.00 28.85
C LYS A 162 -9.20 -3.70 28.92
N GLY A 163 -8.13 -2.92 28.83
CA GLY A 163 -6.76 -3.43 28.83
C GLY A 163 -6.17 -3.54 27.43
N GLU A 164 -5.25 -4.48 27.23
CA GLU A 164 -4.53 -4.66 25.96
C GLU A 164 -5.41 -5.33 24.91
N ASN A 165 -5.47 -4.73 23.73
CA ASN A 165 -6.08 -5.25 22.51
C ASN A 165 -5.06 -5.23 21.39
N THR A 166 -5.33 -5.96 20.30
CA THR A 166 -4.59 -5.85 19.07
C THR A 166 -5.45 -5.25 17.97
N VAL A 167 -4.89 -4.29 17.22
CA VAL A 167 -5.47 -3.73 16.01
C VAL A 167 -4.58 -4.13 14.84
N THR A 168 -5.15 -4.81 13.84
CA THR A 168 -4.42 -5.26 12.67
C THR A 168 -4.97 -4.57 11.43
N PHE A 169 -4.09 -3.96 10.65
CA PHE A 169 -4.39 -3.44 9.32
C PHE A 169 -3.84 -4.41 8.28
N GLU A 170 -4.72 -5.00 7.50
CA GLU A 170 -4.36 -5.90 6.40
C GLU A 170 -4.65 -5.25 5.05
N THR A 171 -3.72 -5.33 4.12
CA THR A 171 -3.88 -4.86 2.75
C THR A 171 -4.73 -5.84 1.97
N VAL A 172 -5.86 -5.39 1.46
CA VAL A 172 -6.81 -6.19 0.67
C VAL A 172 -7.18 -5.47 -0.62
N LEU A 173 -7.62 -6.21 -1.62
CA LEU A 173 -8.19 -5.60 -2.83
C LEU A 173 -9.57 -4.99 -2.53
N GLY A 174 -10.34 -5.62 -1.62
CA GLY A 174 -11.69 -5.19 -1.31
C GLY A 174 -12.54 -5.10 -2.57
N ASP A 175 -13.24 -3.99 -2.76
CA ASP A 175 -14.13 -3.78 -3.91
C ASP A 175 -13.38 -3.72 -5.25
N MET A 176 -12.06 -3.49 -5.26
CA MET A 176 -11.25 -3.59 -6.47
C MET A 176 -11.17 -5.02 -7.03
N THR A 177 -11.53 -6.03 -6.24
CA THR A 177 -11.50 -7.43 -6.67
C THR A 177 -12.36 -7.67 -7.90
N ASP A 178 -13.56 -7.10 -7.95
CA ASP A 178 -14.48 -7.24 -9.08
C ASP A 178 -13.89 -6.62 -10.35
N TYR A 179 -13.38 -5.40 -10.28
CA TYR A 179 -12.74 -4.72 -11.43
C TYR A 179 -11.51 -5.46 -11.94
N VAL A 180 -10.68 -5.93 -11.03
CA VAL A 180 -9.50 -6.76 -11.37
C VAL A 180 -9.93 -8.02 -12.11
N TYR A 181 -10.93 -8.74 -11.61
CA TYR A 181 -11.44 -9.94 -12.24
C TYR A 181 -12.05 -9.67 -13.62
N ARG A 182 -12.90 -8.64 -13.76
CA ARG A 182 -13.52 -8.24 -15.03
C ARG A 182 -12.46 -7.89 -16.08
N VAL A 183 -11.45 -7.08 -15.73
CA VAL A 183 -10.36 -6.73 -16.65
C VAL A 183 -9.49 -7.93 -17.00
N GLU A 184 -9.23 -8.86 -16.07
CA GLU A 184 -8.51 -10.11 -16.35
C GLU A 184 -9.25 -10.97 -17.39
N GLN A 185 -10.56 -11.13 -17.23
CA GLN A 185 -11.40 -11.84 -18.21
C GLN A 185 -11.40 -11.14 -19.59
N LEU A 186 -11.41 -9.80 -19.61
CA LEU A 186 -11.27 -9.04 -20.85
C LEU A 186 -9.92 -9.28 -21.53
N ILE A 187 -8.84 -9.27 -20.81
CA ILE A 187 -7.48 -9.52 -21.35
C ILE A 187 -7.43 -10.92 -21.99
N ASP A 188 -7.98 -11.94 -21.34
CA ASP A 188 -7.99 -13.31 -21.86
C ASP A 188 -8.84 -13.43 -23.12
N SER A 189 -10.03 -12.87 -23.14
CA SER A 189 -10.93 -12.88 -24.30
C SER A 189 -10.35 -12.09 -25.49
N LEU A 190 -9.79 -10.91 -25.23
CA LEU A 190 -9.13 -10.07 -26.24
C LEU A 190 -7.89 -10.74 -26.82
N ASN A 191 -7.08 -11.43 -26.00
CA ASN A 191 -5.96 -12.22 -26.48
C ASN A 191 -6.40 -13.37 -27.40
N ALA A 192 -7.53 -14.02 -27.09
CA ALA A 192 -8.10 -15.05 -27.96
C ALA A 192 -8.57 -14.46 -29.28
N ALA A 193 -9.29 -13.32 -29.27
CA ALA A 193 -9.71 -12.59 -30.46
C ALA A 193 -8.51 -12.12 -31.30
N TYR A 194 -7.48 -11.55 -30.67
CA TYR A 194 -6.25 -11.15 -31.33
C TYR A 194 -5.57 -12.32 -32.06
N LYS A 195 -5.47 -13.51 -31.42
CA LYS A 195 -4.88 -14.70 -32.05
C LYS A 195 -5.68 -15.18 -33.27
N GLN A 196 -7.00 -15.12 -33.24
CA GLN A 196 -7.85 -15.47 -34.39
C GLN A 196 -7.62 -14.52 -35.55
N MET A 197 -7.61 -13.21 -35.31
CA MET A 197 -7.36 -12.19 -36.31
C MET A 197 -5.93 -12.27 -36.87
N LEU A 198 -4.94 -12.53 -36.01
CA LEU A 198 -3.53 -12.71 -36.38
C LEU A 198 -3.32 -13.84 -37.41
N GLN A 199 -4.10 -14.93 -37.30
CA GLN A 199 -4.04 -16.04 -38.24
C GLN A 199 -4.52 -15.65 -39.65
N LEU A 200 -5.43 -14.67 -39.76
CA LEU A 200 -5.94 -14.16 -41.03
C LEU A 200 -5.03 -13.09 -41.66
N THR A 201 -4.44 -12.24 -40.82
CA THR A 201 -3.76 -11.01 -41.25
C THR A 201 -2.24 -11.13 -41.25
N GLY A 202 -1.68 -12.00 -40.41
CA GLY A 202 -0.29 -11.93 -40.02
C GLY A 202 -0.03 -10.74 -39.04
N PRO A 203 1.23 -10.55 -38.62
CA PRO A 203 1.58 -9.57 -37.58
C PRO A 203 1.49 -8.11 -38.00
N THR A 204 1.53 -7.84 -39.30
CA THR A 204 1.46 -6.50 -39.91
C THR A 204 0.46 -6.52 -41.06
N PRO A 205 -0.84 -6.36 -40.75
CA PRO A 205 -1.86 -6.35 -41.80
C PRO A 205 -1.71 -5.17 -42.75
N ASP A 206 -2.10 -5.39 -44.01
CA ASP A 206 -2.25 -4.30 -44.98
C ASP A 206 -3.52 -3.52 -44.63
N SER A 207 -3.36 -2.24 -44.30
CA SER A 207 -4.44 -1.36 -43.86
C SER A 207 -5.53 -1.10 -44.93
N TYR A 208 -5.23 -1.40 -46.18
CA TYR A 208 -6.16 -1.18 -47.32
C TYR A 208 -6.83 -2.45 -47.80
N ARG A 209 -6.47 -3.61 -47.23
CA ARG A 209 -7.02 -4.89 -47.63
C ARG A 209 -8.28 -5.22 -46.82
N ASP A 210 -9.33 -5.61 -47.53
CA ASP A 210 -10.51 -6.19 -46.91
C ASP A 210 -10.22 -7.65 -46.49
N TYR A 211 -10.22 -7.91 -45.19
CA TYR A 211 -10.01 -9.24 -44.61
C TYR A 211 -11.33 -9.97 -44.31
N GLY A 212 -12.47 -9.27 -44.35
CA GLY A 212 -13.81 -9.83 -44.07
C GLY A 212 -13.93 -10.35 -42.64
N PHE A 213 -13.49 -9.60 -41.67
CA PHE A 213 -13.48 -10.00 -40.24
C PHE A 213 -14.85 -10.40 -39.73
N ASN A 214 -15.88 -9.63 -40.06
CA ASN A 214 -17.29 -9.93 -39.65
C ASN A 214 -17.77 -11.28 -40.20
N ARG A 215 -17.22 -11.75 -41.30
CA ARG A 215 -17.60 -13.00 -41.92
C ARG A 215 -16.74 -14.19 -41.44
N LEU A 216 -15.44 -13.99 -41.27
CA LEU A 216 -14.46 -15.04 -41.00
C LEU A 216 -14.23 -15.28 -39.51
N VAL A 217 -14.33 -14.24 -38.69
CA VAL A 217 -14.11 -14.27 -37.23
C VAL A 217 -15.13 -13.37 -36.51
N PRO A 218 -16.45 -13.58 -36.75
CA PRO A 218 -17.48 -12.72 -36.16
C PRO A 218 -17.42 -12.66 -34.63
N ASP A 219 -17.09 -13.78 -33.97
CA ASP A 219 -16.99 -13.85 -32.51
C ASP A 219 -15.84 -12.97 -31.99
N ALA A 220 -14.74 -12.89 -32.71
CA ALA A 220 -13.62 -12.03 -32.31
C ALA A 220 -13.97 -10.53 -32.44
N VAL A 221 -14.73 -10.15 -33.48
CA VAL A 221 -15.23 -8.77 -33.63
C VAL A 221 -16.24 -8.45 -32.53
N GLN A 222 -17.14 -9.40 -32.20
CA GLN A 222 -18.10 -9.21 -31.11
C GLN A 222 -17.39 -9.08 -29.76
N THR A 223 -16.35 -9.87 -29.51
CA THR A 223 -15.53 -9.77 -28.29
C THR A 223 -14.93 -8.37 -28.13
N ILE A 224 -14.43 -7.73 -29.21
CA ILE A 224 -13.90 -6.37 -29.16
C ILE A 224 -15.01 -5.36 -28.82
N ARG A 225 -16.20 -5.53 -29.39
CA ARG A 225 -17.37 -4.69 -29.13
C ARG A 225 -17.84 -4.79 -27.67
N ASP A 226 -17.97 -6.01 -27.17
CA ASP A 226 -18.36 -6.28 -25.79
C ASP A 226 -17.32 -5.73 -24.81
N ALA A 227 -16.03 -5.85 -25.13
CA ALA A 227 -14.96 -5.29 -24.32
C ALA A 227 -15.00 -3.75 -24.24
N ALA A 228 -15.41 -3.06 -25.32
CA ALA A 228 -15.58 -1.61 -25.27
C ALA A 228 -16.68 -1.19 -24.26
N VAL A 229 -17.81 -1.88 -24.29
CA VAL A 229 -18.94 -1.62 -23.36
C VAL A 229 -18.49 -1.86 -21.92
N GLU A 230 -17.87 -3.00 -21.65
CA GLU A 230 -17.41 -3.39 -20.33
C GLU A 230 -16.38 -2.40 -19.76
N LEU A 231 -15.45 -1.91 -20.60
CA LEU A 231 -14.44 -0.92 -20.19
C LEU A 231 -15.06 0.43 -19.83
N TYR A 232 -16.11 0.86 -20.58
CA TYR A 232 -16.85 2.06 -20.21
C TYR A 232 -17.58 1.89 -18.89
N GLU A 233 -18.23 0.76 -18.65
CA GLU A 233 -18.93 0.48 -17.38
C GLU A 233 -17.95 0.51 -16.21
N ILE A 234 -16.80 -0.16 -16.32
CA ILE A 234 -15.75 -0.12 -15.27
C ILE A 234 -15.26 1.31 -15.04
N ALA A 235 -15.04 2.08 -16.10
CA ALA A 235 -14.56 3.46 -15.99
C ALA A 235 -15.58 4.35 -15.28
N ASP A 236 -16.86 4.26 -15.63
CA ASP A 236 -17.95 5.04 -15.03
C ASP A 236 -18.14 4.69 -13.55
N GLU A 237 -18.13 3.40 -13.20
CA GLU A 237 -18.23 2.93 -11.82
C GLU A 237 -17.07 3.42 -10.96
N LEU A 238 -15.83 3.37 -11.48
CA LEU A 238 -14.66 3.88 -10.77
C LEU A 238 -14.72 5.40 -10.58
N GLU A 239 -15.18 6.16 -11.60
CA GLU A 239 -15.36 7.60 -11.49
C GLU A 239 -16.45 7.96 -10.45
N GLU A 240 -17.55 7.21 -10.39
CA GLU A 240 -18.59 7.42 -9.39
C GLU A 240 -18.07 7.21 -7.96
N ILE A 241 -17.29 6.14 -7.73
CA ILE A 241 -16.73 5.82 -6.41
C ILE A 241 -15.68 6.84 -5.99
N THR A 242 -14.76 7.21 -6.90
CA THR A 242 -13.63 8.08 -6.57
C THR A 242 -14.00 9.56 -6.60
N GLY A 243 -14.96 9.93 -7.46
CA GLY A 243 -15.35 11.31 -7.71
C GLY A 243 -14.37 12.09 -8.59
N GLU A 244 -13.41 11.41 -9.23
CA GLU A 244 -12.36 12.03 -10.05
C GLU A 244 -12.09 11.21 -11.32
N LEU A 245 -11.94 11.92 -12.45
CA LEU A 245 -11.44 11.33 -13.70
C LEU A 245 -9.90 11.23 -13.63
N GLY A 246 -9.40 10.14 -13.08
CA GLY A 246 -7.94 9.93 -12.97
C GLY A 246 -7.32 9.24 -14.19
N ASP A 247 -5.98 9.15 -14.20
CA ASP A 247 -5.22 8.54 -15.30
C ASP A 247 -5.63 7.10 -15.61
N GLN A 248 -6.02 6.34 -14.58
CA GLN A 248 -6.43 4.95 -14.72
C GLN A 248 -7.79 4.84 -15.40
N VAL A 249 -8.76 5.68 -15.03
CA VAL A 249 -10.08 5.77 -15.67
C VAL A 249 -9.95 6.29 -17.11
N ALA A 250 -9.12 7.33 -17.33
CA ALA A 250 -8.86 7.85 -18.67
C ALA A 250 -8.21 6.81 -19.60
N THR A 251 -7.38 5.92 -19.06
CA THR A 251 -6.77 4.81 -19.80
C THR A 251 -7.84 3.83 -20.29
N LEU A 252 -8.76 3.40 -19.41
CA LEU A 252 -9.86 2.51 -19.78
C LEU A 252 -10.73 3.14 -20.87
N ASN A 253 -11.13 4.40 -20.71
CA ASN A 253 -11.90 5.14 -21.70
C ASN A 253 -11.18 5.25 -23.05
N THR A 254 -9.89 5.52 -23.05
CA THR A 254 -9.11 5.59 -24.29
C THR A 254 -9.06 4.26 -25.03
N ILE A 255 -8.93 3.17 -24.31
CA ILE A 255 -8.96 1.81 -24.87
C ILE A 255 -10.35 1.48 -25.40
N ALA A 256 -11.40 1.80 -24.64
CA ALA A 256 -12.79 1.58 -25.00
C ALA A 256 -13.17 2.27 -26.32
N ILE A 257 -12.78 3.54 -26.51
CA ILE A 257 -13.00 4.29 -27.74
C ILE A 257 -12.42 3.58 -28.97
N LEU A 258 -11.20 3.05 -28.87
CA LEU A 258 -10.60 2.30 -29.98
C LEU A 258 -11.36 1.01 -30.26
N PHE A 259 -11.71 0.27 -29.20
CA PHE A 259 -12.42 -1.01 -29.33
C PHE A 259 -13.84 -0.81 -29.90
N GLU A 260 -14.52 0.24 -29.51
CA GLU A 260 -15.80 0.66 -30.10
C GLU A 260 -15.61 0.93 -31.61
N THR A 261 -14.62 1.76 -32.00
CA THR A 261 -14.31 2.05 -33.39
C THR A 261 -14.05 0.78 -34.21
N MET A 262 -13.21 -0.12 -33.69
CA MET A 262 -12.90 -1.40 -34.36
C MET A 262 -14.08 -2.37 -34.39
N GLY A 263 -14.92 -2.37 -33.36
CA GLY A 263 -16.13 -3.20 -33.26
C GLY A 263 -17.22 -2.76 -34.22
N ASP A 264 -17.39 -1.45 -34.41
CA ASP A 264 -18.43 -0.88 -35.26
C ASP A 264 -18.08 -0.96 -36.76
N ASP A 265 -16.81 -0.76 -37.09
CA ASP A 265 -16.31 -0.81 -38.48
C ASP A 265 -15.16 -1.80 -38.62
N GLU A 266 -15.40 -2.94 -39.31
CA GLU A 266 -14.38 -3.95 -39.53
C GLU A 266 -13.16 -3.46 -40.36
N TYR A 267 -13.32 -2.36 -41.13
CA TYR A 267 -12.24 -1.76 -41.90
C TYR A 267 -11.24 -1.01 -41.02
N GLU A 268 -11.65 -0.64 -39.80
CA GLU A 268 -10.77 -0.02 -38.79
C GLU A 268 -9.90 -1.05 -38.04
N ILE A 269 -10.18 -2.35 -38.15
CA ILE A 269 -9.41 -3.39 -37.46
C ILE A 269 -7.99 -3.48 -38.00
N ALA A 270 -7.80 -3.57 -39.32
CA ALA A 270 -6.48 -3.74 -39.94
C ALA A 270 -5.56 -2.54 -39.70
N PRO A 271 -5.97 -1.27 -39.86
CA PRO A 271 -5.16 -0.09 -39.55
C PRO A 271 -4.75 -0.03 -38.08
N ASN A 272 -5.63 -0.46 -37.17
CA ASN A 272 -5.44 -0.33 -35.72
C ASN A 272 -4.89 -1.62 -35.07
N PHE A 273 -4.55 -2.66 -35.83
CA PHE A 273 -4.18 -3.97 -35.31
C PHE A 273 -2.97 -3.96 -34.36
N VAL A 274 -1.95 -3.14 -34.66
CA VAL A 274 -0.79 -2.96 -33.76
C VAL A 274 -1.19 -2.21 -32.50
N THR A 275 -2.03 -1.21 -32.61
CA THR A 275 -2.55 -0.44 -31.46
C THR A 275 -3.44 -1.33 -30.59
N PHE A 276 -4.26 -2.19 -31.18
CA PHE A 276 -5.04 -3.21 -30.46
C PHE A 276 -4.17 -4.08 -29.56
N LYS A 277 -3.08 -4.65 -30.10
CA LYS A 277 -2.10 -5.39 -29.28
C LYS A 277 -1.53 -4.56 -28.14
N ASN A 278 -1.15 -3.32 -28.44
CA ASN A 278 -0.57 -2.43 -27.42
C ASN A 278 -1.58 -2.10 -26.30
N TYR A 279 -2.86 -2.03 -26.63
CA TYR A 279 -3.92 -1.77 -25.64
C TYR A 279 -4.23 -2.98 -24.77
N ILE A 280 -4.09 -4.20 -25.27
CA ILE A 280 -4.12 -5.38 -24.43
C ILE A 280 -2.96 -5.35 -23.41
N ILE A 281 -1.77 -4.90 -23.84
CA ILE A 281 -0.63 -4.70 -22.92
C ILE A 281 -0.93 -3.57 -21.92
N ALA A 282 -1.57 -2.48 -22.37
CA ALA A 282 -1.97 -1.38 -21.47
C ALA A 282 -2.98 -1.83 -20.41
N LEU A 283 -3.94 -2.69 -20.76
CA LEU A 283 -4.85 -3.32 -19.80
C LEU A 283 -4.10 -4.20 -18.78
N SER A 284 -3.07 -4.92 -19.22
CA SER A 284 -2.23 -5.71 -18.30
C SER A 284 -1.44 -4.81 -17.33
N ASN A 285 -0.98 -3.65 -17.78
CA ASN A 285 -0.32 -2.65 -16.91
C ASN A 285 -1.32 -2.01 -15.94
N TRP A 286 -2.54 -1.74 -16.40
CA TRP A 286 -3.63 -1.27 -15.56
C TRP A 286 -3.95 -2.28 -14.45
N LEU A 287 -4.08 -3.57 -14.82
CA LEU A 287 -4.29 -4.66 -13.89
C LEU A 287 -3.19 -4.72 -12.82
N TYR A 288 -1.92 -4.60 -13.24
CA TYR A 288 -0.79 -4.56 -12.32
C TYR A 288 -0.88 -3.36 -11.35
N ALA A 289 -1.28 -2.18 -11.86
CA ALA A 289 -1.49 -1.01 -11.02
C ALA A 289 -2.63 -1.21 -10.03
N ALA A 290 -3.74 -1.82 -10.45
CA ALA A 290 -4.91 -2.11 -9.61
C ALA A 290 -4.61 -3.14 -8.50
N LEU A 291 -3.73 -4.12 -8.78
CA LEU A 291 -3.27 -5.10 -7.78
C LEU A 291 -2.39 -4.47 -6.70
N ASN A 292 -1.73 -3.35 -6.99
CA ASN A 292 -1.01 -2.60 -5.98
C ASN A 292 -1.99 -1.77 -5.15
N GLN A 293 -1.82 -1.83 -3.84
CA GLN A 293 -2.68 -1.15 -2.88
C GLN A 293 -1.86 -0.19 -1.99
N PRO A 294 -1.16 0.83 -2.57
CA PRO A 294 -0.27 1.70 -1.82
C PRO A 294 -1.04 2.55 -0.81
N LEU A 295 -0.57 2.54 0.43
CA LEU A 295 -1.07 3.42 1.48
C LEU A 295 0.05 3.76 2.44
N LYS A 296 0.35 5.04 2.56
CA LYS A 296 1.27 5.59 3.54
C LYS A 296 0.49 5.95 4.79
N VAL A 297 0.87 5.39 5.93
CA VAL A 297 0.25 5.66 7.23
C VAL A 297 1.31 6.27 8.15
N ASP A 298 0.98 7.40 8.76
CA ASP A 298 1.80 8.09 9.76
C ASP A 298 1.48 7.55 11.16
N TYR A 299 0.24 7.70 11.58
CA TYR A 299 -0.27 7.15 12.83
C TYR A 299 -1.78 6.92 12.76
N PHE A 300 -2.28 6.19 13.70
CA PHE A 300 -3.71 6.12 13.95
C PHE A 300 -4.02 6.41 15.41
N THR A 301 -5.26 6.77 15.68
CA THR A 301 -5.76 7.00 17.02
C THR A 301 -6.92 6.09 17.33
N VAL A 302 -6.98 5.59 18.57
CA VAL A 302 -8.17 5.00 19.15
C VAL A 302 -8.77 6.07 20.07
N GLN A 303 -10.00 6.44 19.82
CA GLN A 303 -10.61 7.64 20.40
C GLN A 303 -12.13 7.49 20.54
N GLY A 304 -12.75 8.45 21.24
CA GLY A 304 -14.20 8.57 21.30
C GLY A 304 -14.76 9.20 20.00
N THR A 305 -16.06 9.09 19.83
CA THR A 305 -16.77 9.60 18.64
C THR A 305 -16.75 11.12 18.49
N GLU A 306 -16.59 11.85 19.60
CA GLU A 306 -16.52 13.31 19.63
C GLU A 306 -15.09 13.86 19.81
N ASP A 307 -14.10 12.99 19.93
CA ASP A 307 -12.71 13.42 20.02
C ASP A 307 -12.22 14.00 18.68
N PRO A 308 -11.28 14.96 18.69
CA PRO A 308 -10.82 15.60 17.48
C PRO A 308 -10.05 14.63 16.59
N LEU A 309 -10.28 14.74 15.29
CA LEU A 309 -9.50 13.96 14.29
C LEU A 309 -8.03 14.36 14.29
N PRO A 310 -7.13 13.44 13.92
CA PRO A 310 -5.74 13.76 13.63
C PRO A 310 -5.63 14.96 12.66
N LYS A 311 -4.70 15.87 12.92
CA LYS A 311 -4.45 16.98 12.00
C LYS A 311 -3.90 16.45 10.67
N ALA A 312 -4.62 16.67 9.56
CA ALA A 312 -4.16 16.30 8.23
C ALA A 312 -3.09 17.25 7.70
N LYS A 313 -3.29 18.57 7.86
CA LYS A 313 -2.43 19.63 7.30
C LYS A 313 -1.88 20.54 8.40
N SER A 314 -0.62 20.96 8.24
CA SER A 314 0.02 21.96 9.07
C SER A 314 -0.47 23.38 8.75
N ASN A 315 -0.36 24.27 9.71
CA ASN A 315 -0.57 25.69 9.50
C ASN A 315 0.58 26.28 8.66
N PHE A 316 0.32 27.40 7.99
CA PHE A 316 1.30 28.08 7.12
C PHE A 316 2.62 28.38 7.84
N PHE A 317 2.59 28.85 9.07
CA PHE A 317 3.79 29.16 9.87
C PHE A 317 4.53 27.91 10.33
N GLU A 318 3.82 26.83 10.65
CA GLU A 318 4.41 25.52 10.96
C GLU A 318 5.17 24.97 9.76
N SER A 319 4.57 25.10 8.54
CA SER A 319 5.22 24.66 7.29
C SER A 319 6.47 25.46 6.98
N ILE A 320 6.44 26.81 7.06
CA ILE A 320 7.62 27.65 6.82
C ILE A 320 8.72 27.34 7.85
N GLY A 321 8.37 27.23 9.12
CA GLY A 321 9.35 26.90 10.17
C GLY A 321 9.99 25.53 9.96
N PHE A 322 9.24 24.58 9.43
CA PHE A 322 9.73 23.26 9.05
C PHE A 322 10.69 23.33 7.86
N GLU A 323 10.30 24.00 6.77
CA GLU A 323 11.13 24.16 5.57
C GLU A 323 12.47 24.85 5.87
N ILE A 324 12.46 25.89 6.71
CA ILE A 324 13.70 26.57 7.13
C ILE A 324 14.59 25.60 7.92
N ARG A 325 14.02 24.84 8.88
CA ARG A 325 14.80 23.87 9.64
C ARG A 325 15.34 22.73 8.77
N ALA A 326 14.52 22.24 7.83
CA ALA A 326 14.91 21.21 6.89
C ALA A 326 16.03 21.69 5.95
N PHE A 327 15.93 22.95 5.47
CA PHE A 327 16.98 23.56 4.64
C PHE A 327 18.30 23.71 5.41
N ILE A 328 18.29 24.26 6.61
CA ILE A 328 19.48 24.38 7.44
C ILE A 328 20.04 22.99 7.79
N GLY A 329 19.17 22.06 8.18
CA GLY A 329 19.56 20.70 8.54
C GLY A 329 20.22 19.95 7.38
N SER A 330 19.83 20.21 6.13
CA SER A 330 20.40 19.55 4.95
C SER A 330 21.90 19.77 4.77
N PHE A 331 22.47 20.86 5.31
CA PHE A 331 23.90 21.13 5.28
C PHE A 331 24.68 20.30 6.28
N TYR A 332 24.05 19.78 7.30
CA TYR A 332 24.66 19.00 8.38
C TYR A 332 24.22 17.54 8.43
N MET A 333 23.33 17.16 7.50
CA MET A 333 22.75 15.80 7.46
C MET A 333 23.81 14.77 7.05
N ASP A 334 23.96 13.75 7.86
CA ASP A 334 24.72 12.56 7.49
C ASP A 334 23.84 11.60 6.69
N TYR A 335 24.03 11.58 5.36
CA TYR A 335 23.30 10.71 4.44
C TYR A 335 23.83 9.28 4.41
N THR A 336 24.95 9.00 5.07
CA THR A 336 25.60 7.68 5.07
C THR A 336 25.09 6.80 6.22
N THR A 337 24.63 7.41 7.29
CA THR A 337 24.12 6.69 8.47
C THR A 337 22.63 6.40 8.31
N VAL A 338 22.27 5.13 8.40
CA VAL A 338 20.86 4.69 8.48
C VAL A 338 20.51 4.53 9.95
N ASP A 339 19.96 5.58 10.55
CA ASP A 339 19.62 5.63 11.97
C ASP A 339 18.13 5.35 12.22
N PHE A 340 17.83 4.74 13.35
CA PHE A 340 16.50 4.24 13.70
C PHE A 340 15.82 4.91 14.89
N LYS A 341 14.77 4.29 15.35
CA LYS A 341 13.67 4.61 16.22
C LYS A 341 13.99 5.37 17.52
N THR A 342 15.19 5.34 18.05
CA THR A 342 15.50 5.84 19.39
C THR A 342 16.71 6.76 19.41
N ASP A 343 16.61 7.83 20.22
CA ASP A 343 17.74 8.63 20.67
C ASP A 343 18.57 7.85 21.72
N GLU A 344 18.63 6.53 21.62
CA GLU A 344 19.46 5.72 22.50
C GLU A 344 20.92 6.08 22.26
N VAL A 345 21.54 6.54 23.32
CA VAL A 345 22.98 6.76 23.37
C VAL A 345 23.64 5.40 23.18
N TYR A 346 24.25 5.20 22.01
CA TYR A 346 25.02 4.00 21.75
C TYR A 346 26.09 3.85 22.82
N SER A 347 26.02 2.77 23.59
CA SER A 347 27.10 2.40 24.48
C SER A 347 28.25 1.86 23.62
N GLU A 348 29.41 2.50 23.64
CA GLU A 348 30.61 2.06 22.86
C GLU A 348 30.99 0.60 23.15
N GLU A 349 30.68 0.10 24.33
CA GLU A 349 31.02 -1.27 24.74
C GLU A 349 30.17 -2.36 24.05
N ASN A 350 28.94 -2.03 23.57
CA ASN A 350 28.01 -2.98 22.96
C ASN A 350 27.56 -2.56 21.55
N THR A 351 28.37 -1.79 20.85
CA THR A 351 28.04 -1.31 19.51
C THR A 351 28.95 -1.92 18.46
N VAL A 352 28.37 -2.47 17.41
CA VAL A 352 29.05 -3.01 16.22
C VAL A 352 28.81 -2.09 15.04
N GLU A 353 29.85 -1.71 14.31
CA GLU A 353 29.74 -0.91 13.09
C GLU A 353 29.62 -1.82 11.86
N MET A 354 28.50 -1.71 11.13
CA MET A 354 28.22 -2.49 9.93
C MET A 354 28.16 -1.58 8.71
N TRP A 355 28.95 -1.90 7.67
CA TRP A 355 28.89 -1.20 6.39
C TRP A 355 28.19 -2.03 5.34
N ILE A 356 27.25 -1.39 4.62
CA ILE A 356 26.51 -1.98 3.52
C ILE A 356 26.93 -1.27 2.24
N THR A 357 27.31 -2.04 1.21
CA THR A 357 27.67 -1.46 -0.09
C THR A 357 26.39 -1.07 -0.85
N SER A 358 26.38 0.09 -1.49
CA SER A 358 25.23 0.60 -2.26
C SER A 358 24.88 -0.26 -3.48
N ALA A 359 25.73 -1.22 -3.85
CA ALA A 359 25.46 -2.20 -4.90
C ALA A 359 24.25 -3.11 -4.59
N LEU A 360 23.91 -3.27 -3.30
CA LEU A 360 22.73 -4.03 -2.86
C LEU A 360 21.44 -3.20 -2.86
N GLY A 361 21.54 -1.88 -3.13
CA GLY A 361 20.38 -0.98 -3.09
C GLY A 361 20.12 -0.39 -1.68
N ARG A 362 19.40 0.73 -1.67
CA ARG A 362 19.01 1.40 -0.42
C ARG A 362 17.97 0.60 0.35
N ASP A 363 17.10 -0.09 -0.36
CA ASP A 363 16.00 -0.87 0.22
C ASP A 363 16.54 -2.07 1.02
N ASP A 364 17.61 -2.73 0.54
CA ASP A 364 18.26 -3.81 1.28
C ASP A 364 18.87 -3.33 2.60
N ALA A 365 19.42 -2.12 2.62
CA ALA A 365 19.92 -1.51 3.86
C ALA A 365 18.78 -1.22 4.84
N LEU A 366 17.64 -0.76 4.35
CA LEU A 366 16.44 -0.49 5.16
C LEU A 366 15.83 -1.78 5.73
N ILE A 367 15.72 -2.83 4.91
CA ILE A 367 15.26 -4.15 5.35
C ILE A 367 16.20 -4.72 6.42
N THR A 368 17.52 -4.69 6.16
CA THR A 368 18.52 -5.18 7.10
C THR A 368 18.44 -4.41 8.41
N ARG A 369 18.29 -3.10 8.35
CA ARG A 369 18.12 -2.26 9.53
C ARG A 369 16.88 -2.65 10.32
N ASN A 370 15.74 -2.82 9.65
CA ASN A 370 14.50 -3.24 10.30
C ASN A 370 14.65 -4.61 11.00
N LEU A 371 15.32 -5.57 10.36
CA LEU A 371 15.59 -6.89 10.95
C LEU A 371 16.50 -6.78 12.19
N VAL A 372 17.52 -5.96 12.13
CA VAL A 372 18.42 -5.71 13.25
C VAL A 372 17.65 -5.13 14.44
N ASP A 373 16.86 -4.11 14.24
CA ASP A 373 16.14 -3.42 15.32
C ASP A 373 14.96 -4.22 15.88
N THR A 374 14.32 -5.04 15.04
CA THR A 374 13.14 -5.80 15.45
C THR A 374 13.50 -7.13 16.12
N TYR A 375 14.58 -7.78 15.67
CA TYR A 375 14.92 -9.14 16.13
C TYR A 375 16.29 -9.19 16.79
N PHE A 376 17.35 -8.72 16.12
CA PHE A 376 18.71 -8.93 16.59
C PHE A 376 19.03 -8.12 17.86
N THR A 377 18.82 -6.82 17.85
CA THR A 377 19.13 -5.94 18.99
C THR A 377 18.36 -6.31 20.26
N PRO A 378 17.02 -6.59 20.22
CA PRO A 378 16.28 -7.02 21.40
C PRO A 378 16.73 -8.36 21.98
N GLU A 379 17.17 -9.31 21.14
CA GLU A 379 17.60 -10.64 21.59
C GLU A 379 19.05 -10.63 22.09
N SER A 380 19.94 -9.91 21.38
CA SER A 380 21.39 -9.94 21.67
C SER A 380 21.83 -8.87 22.68
N GLY A 381 21.10 -7.77 22.82
CA GLY A 381 21.53 -6.57 23.53
C GLY A 381 22.67 -5.81 22.83
N ILE A 382 22.98 -6.16 21.56
CA ILE A 382 24.03 -5.52 20.76
C ILE A 382 23.39 -4.50 19.83
N THR A 383 23.87 -3.26 19.88
CA THR A 383 23.48 -2.19 18.98
C THR A 383 24.30 -2.23 17.70
N VAL A 384 23.69 -2.06 16.54
CA VAL A 384 24.38 -2.05 15.25
C VAL A 384 24.30 -0.66 14.63
N LYS A 385 25.44 -0.01 14.46
CA LYS A 385 25.57 1.25 13.72
C LYS A 385 25.76 0.94 12.24
N MET A 386 24.76 1.24 11.41
CA MET A 386 24.80 0.92 9.98
C MET A 386 25.19 2.13 9.15
N LYS A 387 26.12 1.92 8.20
CA LYS A 387 26.49 2.91 7.19
C LYS A 387 26.34 2.34 5.79
N VAL A 388 25.79 3.14 4.88
CA VAL A 388 25.75 2.81 3.46
C VAL A 388 26.92 3.49 2.77
N ILE A 389 27.79 2.70 2.15
CA ILE A 389 28.96 3.18 1.43
C ILE A 389 28.84 2.89 -0.07
N THR A 390 29.35 3.79 -0.90
CA THR A 390 29.37 3.61 -2.35
C THR A 390 30.70 3.00 -2.83
N THR A 391 31.81 3.36 -2.18
CA THR A 391 33.19 2.91 -2.50
C THR A 391 34.09 3.07 -1.25
N GLY A 392 35.29 2.55 -1.31
CA GLY A 392 36.32 2.85 -0.31
C GLY A 392 36.40 1.86 0.86
N LEU A 393 35.74 0.69 0.79
CA LEU A 393 35.81 -0.32 1.84
C LEU A 393 37.23 -0.85 2.00
N THR A 394 37.91 -1.20 0.90
CA THR A 394 39.26 -1.76 0.91
C THR A 394 40.24 -0.74 1.44
N GLU A 395 40.14 0.51 1.02
CA GLU A 395 41.00 1.61 1.48
C GLU A 395 40.82 1.87 2.98
N ALA A 396 39.57 1.83 3.47
CA ALA A 396 39.24 2.01 4.88
C ALA A 396 39.83 0.86 5.75
N ILE A 397 39.71 -0.39 5.29
CA ILE A 397 40.27 -1.57 5.97
C ILE A 397 41.79 -1.47 6.01
N LEU A 398 42.46 -1.11 4.89
CA LEU A 398 43.90 -0.92 4.82
C LEU A 398 44.39 0.23 5.70
N ALA A 399 43.56 1.26 5.88
CA ALA A 399 43.86 2.39 6.77
C ALA A 399 43.57 2.08 8.26
N GLY A 400 43.02 0.91 8.59
CA GLY A 400 42.70 0.51 9.97
C GLY A 400 41.45 1.22 10.54
N ILE A 401 40.58 1.79 9.68
CA ILE A 401 39.34 2.49 10.04
C ILE A 401 38.11 1.81 9.43
N GLY A 402 38.26 0.54 9.06
CA GLY A 402 37.17 -0.26 8.50
C GLY A 402 36.09 -0.63 9.54
N PRO A 403 34.94 -1.13 9.10
CA PRO A 403 33.85 -1.59 9.97
C PRO A 403 34.20 -2.93 10.64
N ASP A 404 33.39 -3.27 11.67
CA ASP A 404 33.44 -4.60 12.27
C ASP A 404 32.83 -5.65 11.35
N ILE A 405 31.78 -5.28 10.60
CA ILE A 405 31.07 -6.13 9.65
C ILE A 405 30.86 -5.36 8.33
N ALA A 406 31.10 -6.02 7.20
CA ALA A 406 30.79 -5.48 5.88
C ALA A 406 29.93 -6.45 5.07
N SER A 407 28.87 -5.92 4.46
CA SER A 407 28.12 -6.64 3.41
C SER A 407 28.80 -6.35 2.07
N MET A 408 29.28 -7.39 1.40
CA MET A 408 30.03 -7.29 0.15
C MET A 408 29.30 -8.03 -0.98
N SER A 409 29.36 -7.49 -2.20
CA SER A 409 29.05 -8.27 -3.39
C SER A 409 30.21 -9.24 -3.69
N SER A 410 29.92 -10.35 -4.35
CA SER A 410 30.87 -11.45 -4.62
C SER A 410 32.16 -11.08 -5.38
N VAL A 411 32.28 -9.84 -5.84
CA VAL A 411 33.43 -9.32 -6.61
C VAL A 411 34.53 -8.73 -5.72
N ASP A 412 34.21 -8.37 -4.49
CA ASP A 412 35.14 -7.66 -3.59
C ASP A 412 35.74 -8.59 -2.53
N THR A 413 35.87 -9.88 -2.83
CA THR A 413 36.54 -10.81 -1.91
C THR A 413 37.99 -10.38 -1.72
N ILE A 414 38.30 -9.95 -0.52
CA ILE A 414 39.68 -9.64 -0.12
C ILE A 414 40.46 -10.96 -0.12
N THR A 415 41.38 -11.12 -1.06
CA THR A 415 42.34 -12.21 -1.10
C THR A 415 43.52 -11.88 -0.19
#